data_c992533f8f412d1ba4f80975a3434222
#
_entry.id   c992533f8f412d1ba4f80975a3434222
#
_cell.length_a   1.000
_cell.length_b   1.000
_cell.length_c   1.000
_cell.angle_alpha   90.00
_cell.angle_beta   90.00
_cell.angle_gamma   90.00
#
_symmetry.space_group_name_H-M   'P 1'
#
loop_
_entity.id
_entity.type
_entity.pdbx_description
1 polymer ?
#
loop_
_entity_poly.entity_id
_entity_poly.type
_entity_poly.pdbx_seq_one_letter_code
_entity_poly.pdbx_strand_id
1 'polypeptide(L)'
;VISEIAQYDSELLQDIEEKRKTIDTEKQKLENQKNELAVIVESQTKTTRTLQNTKKLRESFLERLSDQEQETQQQIDEYNKQYEEINRQIIALLANGIDSNYIGGTLAWPVPGYTKITSEYAMRVHPITGVYKLHTGVDISAPMGANFIAANDGIVVKAEMNSAYGNMVIIDHGGGISTLYAHGSEILVTVGQSVKRGDAILKVGSTGYSTGPHAHFEVRINGVTTNPRHIMVSGKPFLTVIKEMADW
;
A
#
# COMPACT_ATOMS: atom_id res chain seq x y z
N VAL A 1 16.98 -54.99 90.03
CA VAL A 1 18.10 -54.95 89.04
C VAL A 1 17.75 -55.66 87.75
N ILE A 2 17.38 -56.98 87.75
CA ILE A 2 17.05 -57.74 86.51
C ILE A 2 15.77 -57.18 85.85
N SER A 3 14.75 -56.83 86.66
CA SER A 3 13.48 -56.26 86.16
C SER A 3 13.66 -54.89 85.57
N GLU A 4 14.52 -54.06 86.09
CA GLU A 4 14.83 -52.73 85.59
C GLU A 4 15.61 -52.74 84.26
N ILE A 5 16.51 -53.70 84.08
CA ILE A 5 17.22 -53.93 82.83
C ILE A 5 16.25 -54.39 81.73
N ALA A 6 15.36 -55.33 82.07
CA ALA A 6 14.35 -55.80 81.10
C ALA A 6 13.36 -54.72 80.71
N GLN A 7 13.01 -53.78 81.60
CA GLN A 7 12.19 -52.62 81.30
C GLN A 7 12.93 -51.63 80.40
N TYR A 8 14.19 -51.33 80.69
CA TYR A 8 15.04 -50.45 79.87
C TYR A 8 15.24 -51.05 78.47
N ASP A 9 15.50 -52.34 78.33
CA ASP A 9 15.64 -52.96 77.03
C ASP A 9 14.32 -52.93 76.24
N SER A 10 13.16 -53.05 76.86
CA SER A 10 11.87 -52.93 76.24
C SER A 10 11.59 -51.50 75.73
N GLU A 11 11.92 -50.50 76.56
CA GLU A 11 11.78 -49.08 76.19
C GLU A 11 12.73 -48.70 75.00
N LEU A 12 13.96 -49.25 75.05
CA LEU A 12 14.94 -49.04 73.97
C LEU A 12 14.48 -49.68 72.64
N LEU A 13 13.92 -50.91 72.70
CA LEU A 13 13.37 -51.56 71.53
C LEU A 13 12.18 -50.82 70.94
N GLN A 14 11.30 -50.28 71.77
CA GLN A 14 10.20 -49.43 71.32
C GLN A 14 10.70 -48.11 70.65
N ASP A 15 11.70 -47.41 71.23
CA ASP A 15 12.30 -46.21 70.64
C ASP A 15 12.96 -46.55 69.30
N ILE A 16 13.66 -47.68 69.18
CA ILE A 16 14.26 -48.11 67.91
C ILE A 16 13.18 -48.40 66.85
N GLU A 17 12.09 -49.04 67.23
CA GLU A 17 10.98 -49.33 66.32
C GLU A 17 10.27 -48.05 65.84
N GLU A 18 10.06 -47.06 66.70
CA GLU A 18 9.47 -45.80 66.39
C GLU A 18 10.38 -44.97 65.44
N LYS A 19 11.68 -44.94 65.75
CA LYS A 19 12.68 -44.30 64.87
C LYS A 19 12.76 -44.95 63.49
N ARG A 20 12.68 -46.31 63.46
CA ARG A 20 12.66 -47.04 62.21
C ARG A 20 11.45 -46.68 61.37
N LYS A 21 10.26 -46.62 61.96
CA LYS A 21 9.03 -46.18 61.30
C LYS A 21 9.15 -44.73 60.73
N THR A 22 9.72 -43.84 61.53
CA THR A 22 9.94 -42.47 61.09
C THR A 22 10.88 -42.40 59.90
N ILE A 23 12.01 -43.11 59.94
CA ILE A 23 12.96 -43.20 58.82
C ILE A 23 12.32 -43.78 57.57
N ASP A 24 11.52 -44.83 57.68
CA ASP A 24 10.83 -45.43 56.53
C ASP A 24 9.81 -44.45 55.90
N THR A 25 9.10 -43.71 56.74
CA THR A 25 8.15 -42.67 56.28
C THR A 25 8.86 -41.53 55.57
N GLU A 26 9.96 -41.05 56.12
CA GLU A 26 10.75 -39.98 55.50
C GLU A 26 11.41 -40.43 54.20
N LYS A 27 11.90 -41.68 54.16
CA LYS A 27 12.44 -42.29 52.94
C LYS A 27 11.40 -42.37 51.82
N GLN A 28 10.18 -42.78 52.15
CA GLN A 28 9.07 -42.83 51.19
C GLN A 28 8.73 -41.43 50.68
N LYS A 29 8.68 -40.43 51.57
CA LYS A 29 8.43 -39.05 51.20
C LYS A 29 9.53 -38.49 50.29
N LEU A 30 10.78 -38.77 50.57
CA LEU A 30 11.93 -38.35 49.77
C LEU A 30 11.89 -38.97 48.35
N GLU A 31 11.53 -40.25 48.24
CA GLU A 31 11.40 -40.94 46.95
C GLU A 31 10.25 -40.35 46.11
N ASN A 32 9.13 -40.00 46.75
CA ASN A 32 8.02 -39.32 46.07
C ASN A 32 8.45 -37.93 45.57
N GLN A 33 9.12 -37.13 46.39
CA GLN A 33 9.64 -35.80 46.00
C GLN A 33 10.65 -35.89 44.85
N LYS A 34 11.51 -36.90 44.86
CA LYS A 34 12.46 -37.16 43.76
C LYS A 34 11.75 -37.48 42.46
N ASN A 35 10.68 -38.30 42.49
CA ASN A 35 9.89 -38.61 41.33
C ASN A 35 9.14 -37.36 40.78
N GLU A 36 8.54 -36.55 41.64
CA GLU A 36 7.92 -35.30 41.28
C GLU A 36 8.92 -34.32 40.62
N LEU A 37 10.11 -34.20 41.22
CA LEU A 37 11.18 -33.36 40.68
C LEU A 37 11.63 -33.83 39.29
N ALA A 38 11.74 -35.13 39.06
CA ALA A 38 12.09 -35.70 37.77
C ALA A 38 11.07 -35.32 36.68
N VAL A 39 9.77 -35.37 36.98
CA VAL A 39 8.69 -34.95 36.06
C VAL A 39 8.77 -33.45 35.76
N ILE A 40 9.02 -32.64 36.78
CA ILE A 40 9.18 -31.17 36.59
C ILE A 40 10.38 -30.85 35.70
N VAL A 41 11.53 -31.50 35.93
CA VAL A 41 12.75 -31.31 35.12
C VAL A 41 12.51 -31.70 33.65
N GLU A 42 11.83 -32.83 33.41
CA GLU A 42 11.47 -33.24 32.06
C GLU A 42 10.55 -32.24 31.36
N SER A 43 9.52 -31.76 32.06
CA SER A 43 8.59 -30.74 31.57
C SER A 43 9.31 -29.43 31.24
N GLN A 44 10.20 -28.97 32.13
CA GLN A 44 11.01 -27.77 31.90
C GLN A 44 11.94 -27.93 30.70
N THR A 45 12.57 -29.07 30.54
CA THR A 45 13.46 -29.36 29.42
C THR A 45 12.69 -29.31 28.09
N LYS A 46 11.50 -29.92 28.06
CA LYS A 46 10.61 -29.89 26.89
C LYS A 46 10.18 -28.43 26.56
N THR A 47 9.77 -27.68 27.56
CA THR A 47 9.37 -26.26 27.40
C THR A 47 10.52 -25.42 26.87
N THR A 48 11.72 -25.58 27.45
CA THR A 48 12.93 -24.86 27.01
C THR A 48 13.25 -25.16 25.54
N ARG A 49 13.17 -26.42 25.13
CA ARG A 49 13.39 -26.84 23.74
C ARG A 49 12.37 -26.21 22.78
N THR A 50 11.09 -26.22 23.18
CA THR A 50 10.02 -25.59 22.41
C THR A 50 10.24 -24.09 22.26
N LEU A 51 10.63 -23.41 23.34
CA LEU A 51 10.93 -21.96 23.33
C LEU A 51 12.10 -21.64 22.41
N GLN A 52 13.18 -22.44 22.45
CA GLN A 52 14.32 -22.26 21.56
C GLN A 52 13.94 -22.42 20.08
N ASN A 53 13.12 -23.42 19.75
CA ASN A 53 12.65 -23.64 18.39
C ASN A 53 11.75 -22.49 17.91
N THR A 54 10.85 -22.02 18.77
CA THR A 54 9.97 -20.88 18.47
C THR A 54 10.79 -19.60 18.26
N LYS A 55 11.83 -19.39 19.09
CA LYS A 55 12.75 -18.25 18.94
C LYS A 55 13.46 -18.28 17.57
N LYS A 56 14.03 -19.41 17.19
CA LYS A 56 14.68 -19.57 15.87
C LYS A 56 13.73 -19.33 14.70
N LEU A 57 12.51 -19.85 14.79
CA LEU A 57 11.49 -19.65 13.77
C LEU A 57 11.12 -18.16 13.66
N ARG A 58 10.98 -17.47 14.78
CA ARG A 58 10.68 -16.04 14.82
C ARG A 58 11.83 -15.20 14.22
N GLU A 59 13.07 -15.53 14.53
CA GLU A 59 14.25 -14.85 13.98
C GLU A 59 14.30 -14.99 12.45
N SER A 60 14.11 -16.21 11.91
CA SER A 60 14.07 -16.43 10.47
C SER A 60 12.88 -15.75 9.77
N PHE A 61 11.76 -15.59 10.47
CA PHE A 61 10.60 -14.86 9.95
C PHE A 61 10.86 -13.35 9.89
N LEU A 62 11.50 -12.79 10.95
CA LEU A 62 11.87 -11.37 10.98
C LEU A 62 12.90 -11.03 9.90
N GLU A 63 13.87 -11.90 9.65
CA GLU A 63 14.85 -11.73 8.57
C GLU A 63 14.15 -11.66 7.21
N ARG A 64 13.25 -12.61 6.90
CA ARG A 64 12.48 -12.59 5.64
C ARG A 64 11.59 -11.36 5.49
N LEU A 65 10.97 -10.87 6.60
CA LEU A 65 10.18 -9.64 6.57
C LEU A 65 11.05 -8.43 6.26
N SER A 66 12.25 -8.35 6.85
CA SER A 66 13.21 -7.27 6.57
C SER A 66 13.64 -7.26 5.10
N ASP A 67 13.92 -8.43 4.52
CA ASP A 67 14.29 -8.55 3.11
C ASP A 67 13.14 -8.09 2.18
N GLN A 68 11.91 -8.51 2.49
CA GLN A 68 10.72 -8.09 1.74
C GLN A 68 10.44 -6.58 1.86
N GLU A 69 10.68 -6.01 3.04
CA GLU A 69 10.55 -4.56 3.26
C GLU A 69 11.56 -3.78 2.42
N GLN A 70 12.81 -4.23 2.38
CA GLN A 70 13.86 -3.62 1.56
C GLN A 70 13.54 -3.72 0.06
N GLU A 71 13.11 -4.88 -0.42
CA GLU A 71 12.70 -5.07 -1.82
C GLU A 71 11.53 -4.16 -2.19
N THR A 72 10.53 -4.07 -1.32
CA THR A 72 9.37 -3.19 -1.52
C THR A 72 9.79 -1.72 -1.55
N GLN A 73 10.70 -1.29 -0.65
CA GLN A 73 11.21 0.08 -0.64
C GLN A 73 11.99 0.41 -1.92
N GLN A 74 12.82 -0.50 -2.41
CA GLN A 74 13.53 -0.32 -3.69
C GLN A 74 12.56 -0.16 -4.87
N GLN A 75 11.48 -0.94 -4.91
CA GLN A 75 10.44 -0.82 -5.94
C GLN A 75 9.72 0.54 -5.85
N ILE A 76 9.44 1.03 -4.64
CA ILE A 76 8.84 2.35 -4.41
C ILE A 76 9.77 3.47 -4.89
N ASP A 77 11.06 3.38 -4.59
CA ASP A 77 12.05 4.40 -4.97
C ASP A 77 12.23 4.45 -6.49
N GLU A 78 12.31 3.29 -7.15
CA GLU A 78 12.37 3.20 -8.61
C GLU A 78 11.09 3.75 -9.27
N TYR A 79 9.91 3.44 -8.71
CA TYR A 79 8.65 4.02 -9.17
C TYR A 79 8.64 5.55 -9.07
N ASN A 80 9.04 6.11 -7.93
CA ASN A 80 9.07 7.55 -7.73
C ASN A 80 10.02 8.24 -8.73
N LYS A 81 11.17 7.63 -8.99
CA LYS A 81 12.13 8.11 -9.98
C LYS A 81 11.54 8.12 -11.40
N GLN A 82 10.87 7.04 -11.80
CA GLN A 82 10.19 6.96 -13.10
C GLN A 82 9.05 7.99 -13.21
N TYR A 83 8.27 8.16 -12.15
CA TYR A 83 7.20 9.15 -12.11
C TYR A 83 7.73 10.58 -12.31
N GLU A 84 8.80 10.96 -11.62
CA GLU A 84 9.44 12.27 -11.76
C GLU A 84 10.03 12.48 -13.16
N GLU A 85 10.64 11.46 -13.74
CA GLU A 85 11.17 11.51 -15.10
C GLU A 85 10.06 11.72 -16.13
N ILE A 86 8.94 10.98 -16.01
CA ILE A 86 7.77 11.15 -16.87
C ILE A 86 7.20 12.56 -16.76
N ASN A 87 7.07 13.10 -15.54
CA ASN A 87 6.59 14.46 -15.34
C ASN A 87 7.53 15.50 -15.98
N ARG A 88 8.85 15.33 -15.88
CA ARG A 88 9.82 16.20 -16.57
C ARG A 88 9.65 16.15 -18.09
N GLN A 89 9.47 14.94 -18.65
CA GLN A 89 9.23 14.78 -20.10
C GLN A 89 7.92 15.43 -20.53
N ILE A 90 6.84 15.29 -19.75
CA ILE A 90 5.55 15.94 -20.02
C ILE A 90 5.73 17.48 -20.03
N ILE A 91 6.39 18.04 -19.02
CA ILE A 91 6.65 19.49 -18.94
C ILE A 91 7.45 19.95 -20.17
N ALA A 92 8.51 19.22 -20.54
CA ALA A 92 9.35 19.56 -21.70
C ALA A 92 8.57 19.46 -23.03
N LEU A 93 7.74 18.45 -23.21
CA LEU A 93 6.88 18.32 -24.40
C LEU A 93 5.89 19.47 -24.52
N LEU A 94 5.25 19.87 -23.41
CA LEU A 94 4.27 20.96 -23.40
C LEU A 94 4.93 22.33 -23.52
N ALA A 95 6.15 22.51 -23.02
CA ALA A 95 6.92 23.75 -23.18
C ALA A 95 7.37 24.00 -24.63
N ASN A 96 7.61 22.92 -25.39
CA ASN A 96 7.91 22.97 -26.81
C ASN A 96 6.64 22.86 -27.69
N GLY A 97 5.47 22.89 -27.04
CA GLY A 97 4.17 22.65 -27.64
C GLY A 97 3.84 23.59 -28.78
N ILE A 98 2.98 23.14 -29.64
CA ILE A 98 2.46 23.84 -30.81
C ILE A 98 1.93 25.20 -30.34
N ASP A 99 2.47 26.25 -30.90
CA ASP A 99 2.10 27.67 -30.66
C ASP A 99 0.65 27.92 -31.14
N SER A 100 -0.30 27.19 -30.53
CA SER A 100 -1.72 27.25 -30.82
C SER A 100 -2.43 27.98 -29.68
N ASN A 101 -3.20 28.99 -30.01
CA ASN A 101 -4.12 29.60 -29.07
C ASN A 101 -5.10 28.49 -28.57
N TYR A 102 -5.42 28.50 -27.29
CA TYR A 102 -6.46 27.64 -26.75
C TYR A 102 -7.74 27.78 -27.57
N ILE A 103 -8.27 26.63 -28.06
CA ILE A 103 -9.43 26.61 -28.97
C ILE A 103 -10.71 27.13 -28.30
N GLY A 104 -10.67 27.28 -26.94
CA GLY A 104 -11.80 27.84 -26.16
C GLY A 104 -12.77 26.77 -25.66
N GLY A 105 -13.73 27.21 -24.85
CA GLY A 105 -14.79 26.35 -24.32
C GLY A 105 -14.51 25.75 -22.95
N THR A 106 -15.48 24.97 -22.43
CA THR A 106 -15.38 24.22 -21.18
C THR A 106 -14.92 22.80 -21.46
N LEU A 107 -14.10 22.23 -20.59
CA LEU A 107 -13.71 20.82 -20.70
C LEU A 107 -14.93 19.90 -20.48
N ALA A 108 -15.06 18.89 -21.32
CA ALA A 108 -16.06 17.84 -21.15
C ALA A 108 -15.65 16.89 -20.03
N TRP A 109 -16.64 16.31 -19.35
CA TRP A 109 -16.40 15.24 -18.38
C TRP A 109 -15.78 14.03 -19.07
N PRO A 110 -14.64 13.48 -18.57
CA PRO A 110 -13.82 12.55 -19.35
C PRO A 110 -14.44 11.17 -19.52
N VAL A 111 -15.42 10.78 -18.68
CA VAL A 111 -16.07 9.47 -18.73
C VAL A 111 -17.58 9.66 -18.66
N PRO A 112 -18.27 9.79 -19.82
CA PRO A 112 -19.71 10.02 -19.86
C PRO A 112 -20.49 8.92 -19.13
N GLY A 113 -21.49 9.35 -18.33
CA GLY A 113 -22.35 8.44 -17.57
C GLY A 113 -21.79 8.00 -16.19
N TYR A 114 -20.52 8.29 -15.89
CA TYR A 114 -19.87 7.93 -14.63
C TYR A 114 -19.40 9.21 -13.92
N THR A 115 -20.09 9.60 -12.85
CA THR A 115 -19.84 10.87 -12.14
C THR A 115 -19.30 10.72 -10.73
N LYS A 116 -19.24 9.45 -10.23
CA LYS A 116 -18.78 9.17 -8.87
C LYS A 116 -17.27 9.29 -8.78
N ILE A 117 -16.77 10.32 -8.08
CA ILE A 117 -15.36 10.47 -7.75
C ILE A 117 -15.04 9.58 -6.54
N THR A 118 -13.99 8.77 -6.66
CA THR A 118 -13.48 7.88 -5.61
C THR A 118 -12.25 8.44 -4.92
N SER A 119 -11.50 9.34 -5.60
CA SER A 119 -10.38 10.05 -5.01
C SER A 119 -10.25 11.44 -5.63
N GLU A 120 -10.12 12.43 -4.77
CA GLU A 120 -10.00 13.85 -5.15
C GLU A 120 -8.55 14.26 -5.40
N TYR A 121 -8.35 15.40 -6.09
CA TYR A 121 -7.07 16.10 -6.17
C TYR A 121 -6.71 16.65 -4.78
N ALA A 122 -5.86 15.95 -4.05
CA ALA A 122 -5.49 16.31 -2.67
C ALA A 122 -4.20 15.59 -2.23
N MET A 123 -3.57 16.13 -1.20
CA MET A 123 -2.53 15.41 -0.47
C MET A 123 -3.15 14.18 0.22
N ARG A 124 -2.63 12.99 -0.07
CA ARG A 124 -3.09 11.73 0.53
C ARG A 124 -1.97 10.71 0.65
N VAL A 125 -2.17 9.72 1.51
CA VAL A 125 -1.32 8.53 1.51
C VAL A 125 -1.62 7.73 0.24
N HIS A 126 -0.59 7.46 -0.55
CA HIS A 126 -0.73 6.67 -1.78
C HIS A 126 -1.09 5.22 -1.45
N PRO A 127 -2.18 4.64 -2.02
CA PRO A 127 -2.73 3.36 -1.58
C PRO A 127 -1.80 2.16 -1.81
N ILE A 128 -0.83 2.26 -2.73
CA ILE A 128 0.12 1.18 -3.04
C ILE A 128 1.46 1.43 -2.36
N THR A 129 1.99 2.67 -2.44
CA THR A 129 3.35 2.97 -1.94
C THR A 129 3.39 3.41 -0.48
N GLY A 130 2.24 3.73 0.12
CA GLY A 130 2.18 4.26 1.49
C GLY A 130 2.75 5.68 1.66
N VAL A 131 3.30 6.28 0.61
CA VAL A 131 3.92 7.62 0.68
C VAL A 131 2.85 8.70 0.70
N TYR A 132 3.00 9.69 1.58
CA TYR A 132 2.14 10.87 1.61
C TYR A 132 2.53 11.83 0.49
N LYS A 133 1.70 11.95 -0.53
CA LYS A 133 1.96 12.78 -1.72
C LYS A 133 0.67 13.34 -2.32
N LEU A 134 0.83 14.33 -3.19
CA LEU A 134 -0.27 14.91 -3.94
C LEU A 134 -0.83 13.87 -4.94
N HIS A 135 -2.14 13.65 -4.90
CA HIS A 135 -2.89 13.02 -5.99
C HIS A 135 -3.13 14.06 -7.08
N THR A 136 -2.49 13.90 -8.21
CA THR A 136 -2.36 14.90 -9.27
C THR A 136 -3.58 15.04 -10.19
N GLY A 137 -4.63 14.26 -9.93
CA GLY A 137 -5.86 14.24 -10.69
C GLY A 137 -7.07 13.90 -9.85
N VAL A 138 -8.12 13.43 -10.50
CA VAL A 138 -9.29 12.83 -9.87
C VAL A 138 -9.46 11.40 -10.38
N ASP A 139 -9.84 10.50 -9.47
CA ASP A 139 -10.19 9.12 -9.81
C ASP A 139 -11.71 9.01 -9.88
N ILE A 140 -12.22 8.54 -11.00
CA ILE A 140 -13.65 8.39 -11.29
C ILE A 140 -13.98 6.91 -11.34
N SER A 141 -14.97 6.47 -10.56
CA SER A 141 -15.46 5.09 -10.59
C SER A 141 -16.11 4.81 -11.95
N ALA A 142 -15.49 3.94 -12.74
CA ALA A 142 -16.01 3.49 -14.02
C ALA A 142 -15.61 2.02 -14.28
N PRO A 143 -16.44 1.22 -14.92
CA PRO A 143 -16.10 -0.17 -15.22
C PRO A 143 -15.02 -0.26 -16.29
N MET A 144 -14.29 -1.38 -16.27
CA MET A 144 -13.33 -1.72 -17.32
C MET A 144 -14.00 -1.68 -18.70
N GLY A 145 -13.34 -1.08 -19.69
CA GLY A 145 -13.84 -0.95 -21.06
C GLY A 145 -14.77 0.25 -21.31
N ALA A 146 -15.17 1.00 -20.27
CA ALA A 146 -15.86 2.28 -20.49
C ALA A 146 -14.98 3.24 -21.29
N ASN A 147 -15.60 4.11 -22.10
CA ASN A 147 -14.85 5.07 -22.91
C ASN A 147 -14.37 6.26 -22.09
N PHE A 148 -13.06 6.51 -22.13
CA PHE A 148 -12.53 7.86 -21.94
C PHE A 148 -12.69 8.66 -23.23
N ILE A 149 -13.17 9.89 -23.10
CA ILE A 149 -13.31 10.81 -24.23
C ILE A 149 -12.38 11.99 -24.07
N ALA A 150 -11.96 12.57 -25.20
CA ALA A 150 -11.23 13.83 -25.22
C ALA A 150 -12.05 14.95 -24.59
N ALA A 151 -11.50 15.59 -23.56
CA ALA A 151 -12.20 16.65 -22.82
C ALA A 151 -12.40 17.93 -23.65
N ASN A 152 -11.56 18.14 -24.66
CA ASN A 152 -11.69 19.21 -25.66
C ASN A 152 -11.00 18.82 -26.95
N ASP A 153 -11.15 19.64 -28.00
CA ASP A 153 -10.38 19.55 -29.23
C ASP A 153 -8.88 19.68 -28.91
N GLY A 154 -8.02 18.97 -29.66
CA GLY A 154 -6.59 19.05 -29.44
C GLY A 154 -5.78 18.04 -30.26
N ILE A 155 -4.50 17.95 -29.94
CA ILE A 155 -3.55 17.03 -30.55
C ILE A 155 -3.02 16.07 -29.48
N VAL A 156 -3.00 14.79 -29.80
CA VAL A 156 -2.40 13.77 -28.93
C VAL A 156 -0.89 13.95 -28.94
N VAL A 157 -0.33 14.35 -27.80
CA VAL A 157 1.13 14.55 -27.63
C VAL A 157 1.80 13.31 -27.03
N LYS A 158 1.03 12.43 -26.37
CA LYS A 158 1.53 11.17 -25.83
C LYS A 158 0.42 10.11 -25.82
N ALA A 159 0.78 8.89 -26.22
CA ALA A 159 -0.10 7.72 -26.23
C ALA A 159 0.79 6.48 -26.06
N GLU A 160 0.98 6.03 -24.83
CA GLU A 160 1.91 4.94 -24.51
C GLU A 160 1.55 4.25 -23.20
N MET A 161 2.19 3.12 -22.94
CA MET A 161 2.16 2.46 -21.62
C MET A 161 3.43 2.81 -20.84
N ASN A 162 3.27 3.16 -19.56
CA ASN A 162 4.37 3.25 -18.62
C ASN A 162 4.03 2.59 -17.27
N SER A 163 5.03 2.44 -16.41
CA SER A 163 4.86 1.75 -15.12
C SER A 163 3.92 2.47 -14.16
N ALA A 164 3.91 3.81 -14.16
CA ALA A 164 3.14 4.62 -13.21
C ALA A 164 1.67 4.77 -13.64
N TYR A 165 1.44 5.36 -14.80
CA TYR A 165 0.12 5.68 -15.32
C TYR A 165 -0.53 4.52 -16.11
N GLY A 166 0.20 3.42 -16.34
CA GLY A 166 -0.26 2.36 -17.21
C GLY A 166 -0.41 2.84 -18.66
N ASN A 167 -1.42 2.36 -19.37
CA ASN A 167 -1.80 2.93 -20.66
C ASN A 167 -2.35 4.34 -20.44
N MET A 168 -1.70 5.32 -21.05
CA MET A 168 -2.06 6.72 -20.89
C MET A 168 -2.11 7.47 -22.22
N VAL A 169 -2.92 8.52 -22.23
CA VAL A 169 -3.01 9.49 -23.33
C VAL A 169 -2.87 10.90 -22.75
N ILE A 170 -2.12 11.76 -23.44
CA ILE A 170 -2.04 13.20 -23.15
C ILE A 170 -2.45 13.95 -24.40
N ILE A 171 -3.36 14.91 -24.21
CA ILE A 171 -3.86 15.78 -25.27
C ILE A 171 -3.44 17.21 -24.92
N ASP A 172 -2.78 17.87 -25.88
CA ASP A 172 -2.54 19.32 -25.86
C ASP A 172 -3.72 20.03 -26.52
N HIS A 173 -4.35 20.94 -25.78
CA HIS A 173 -5.50 21.74 -26.23
C HIS A 173 -5.10 23.16 -26.66
N GLY A 174 -3.77 23.47 -26.68
CA GLY A 174 -3.25 24.78 -26.92
C GLY A 174 -3.32 25.71 -25.70
N GLY A 175 -2.70 26.87 -25.79
CA GLY A 175 -2.68 27.87 -24.71
C GLY A 175 -2.07 27.38 -23.40
N GLY A 176 -1.18 26.38 -23.44
CA GLY A 176 -0.57 25.76 -22.27
C GLY A 176 -1.48 24.79 -21.53
N ILE A 177 -2.63 24.40 -22.09
CA ILE A 177 -3.60 23.53 -21.46
C ILE A 177 -3.49 22.13 -22.02
N SER A 178 -3.35 21.14 -21.14
CA SER A 178 -3.36 19.74 -21.50
C SER A 178 -4.17 18.90 -20.51
N THR A 179 -4.63 17.74 -20.99
CA THR A 179 -5.30 16.73 -20.16
C THR A 179 -4.58 15.41 -20.27
N LEU A 180 -4.54 14.67 -19.15
CA LEU A 180 -3.97 13.34 -19.05
C LEU A 180 -5.06 12.34 -18.62
N TYR A 181 -5.07 11.19 -19.28
CA TYR A 181 -5.97 10.06 -19.07
C TYR A 181 -5.11 8.84 -18.81
N ALA A 182 -5.34 8.13 -17.70
CA ALA A 182 -4.48 7.04 -17.28
C ALA A 182 -5.22 5.77 -16.84
N HIS A 183 -4.44 4.73 -16.57
CA HIS A 183 -4.86 3.39 -16.14
C HIS A 183 -5.72 2.66 -17.18
N GLY A 184 -5.61 3.05 -18.46
CA GLY A 184 -6.40 2.47 -19.54
C GLY A 184 -6.15 0.99 -19.78
N SER A 185 -7.16 0.28 -20.30
CA SER A 185 -7.01 -1.09 -20.83
C SER A 185 -6.55 -1.11 -22.29
N GLU A 186 -6.95 -0.11 -23.08
CA GLU A 186 -6.67 -0.04 -24.53
C GLU A 186 -6.56 1.43 -24.96
N ILE A 187 -5.48 1.77 -25.68
CA ILE A 187 -5.28 3.08 -26.29
C ILE A 187 -5.91 3.07 -27.68
N LEU A 188 -6.76 4.07 -27.98
CA LEU A 188 -7.53 4.14 -29.22
C LEU A 188 -6.98 5.18 -30.22
N VAL A 189 -5.94 5.92 -29.84
CA VAL A 189 -5.38 7.04 -30.60
C VAL A 189 -3.86 6.91 -30.71
N THR A 190 -3.26 7.67 -31.63
CA THR A 190 -1.81 7.72 -31.83
C THR A 190 -1.26 9.12 -31.62
N VAL A 191 0.04 9.23 -31.27
CA VAL A 191 0.74 10.51 -31.16
C VAL A 191 0.67 11.27 -32.48
N GLY A 192 0.39 12.58 -32.40
CA GLY A 192 0.18 13.46 -33.55
C GLY A 192 -1.26 13.48 -34.09
N GLN A 193 -2.13 12.58 -33.61
CA GLN A 193 -3.53 12.56 -34.03
C GLN A 193 -4.28 13.77 -33.50
N SER A 194 -5.03 14.44 -34.39
CA SER A 194 -6.00 15.47 -34.02
C SER A 194 -7.28 14.81 -33.53
N VAL A 195 -7.78 15.22 -32.39
CA VAL A 195 -9.01 14.73 -31.77
C VAL A 195 -9.99 15.85 -31.53
N LYS A 196 -11.27 15.51 -31.55
CA LYS A 196 -12.37 16.42 -31.22
C LYS A 196 -12.89 16.12 -29.82
N ARG A 197 -13.43 17.14 -29.16
CA ARG A 197 -14.15 16.99 -27.89
C ARG A 197 -15.21 15.90 -28.02
N GLY A 198 -15.11 14.86 -27.18
CA GLY A 198 -16.04 13.75 -27.19
C GLY A 198 -15.54 12.50 -27.93
N ASP A 199 -14.44 12.60 -28.68
CA ASP A 199 -13.84 11.41 -29.33
C ASP A 199 -13.35 10.42 -28.29
N ALA A 200 -13.61 9.12 -28.50
CA ALA A 200 -13.09 8.05 -27.65
C ALA A 200 -11.57 7.90 -27.88
N ILE A 201 -10.78 8.01 -26.82
CA ILE A 201 -9.32 8.07 -26.88
C ILE A 201 -8.64 6.92 -26.12
N LEU A 202 -9.30 6.39 -25.09
CA LEU A 202 -8.77 5.36 -24.20
C LEU A 202 -9.96 4.54 -23.65
N LYS A 203 -9.74 3.26 -23.34
CA LYS A 203 -10.70 2.46 -22.57
C LYS A 203 -10.28 2.44 -21.11
N VAL A 204 -11.22 2.63 -20.18
CA VAL A 204 -10.97 2.49 -18.74
C VAL A 204 -10.41 1.09 -18.43
N GLY A 205 -9.43 1.02 -17.56
CA GLY A 205 -8.77 -0.20 -17.15
C GLY A 205 -8.24 -0.15 -15.72
N SER A 206 -7.19 -0.92 -15.47
CA SER A 206 -6.48 -0.98 -14.19
C SER A 206 -5.00 -1.29 -14.42
N THR A 207 -4.39 -0.70 -15.46
CA THR A 207 -2.97 -0.87 -15.78
C THR A 207 -2.10 0.12 -15.02
N GLY A 208 -0.81 -0.18 -14.88
CA GLY A 208 0.09 0.63 -14.05
C GLY A 208 -0.20 0.52 -12.56
N TYR A 209 0.04 1.58 -11.81
CA TYR A 209 -0.20 1.60 -10.34
C TYR A 209 -1.68 1.89 -10.04
N SER A 210 -2.50 0.88 -10.18
CA SER A 210 -3.94 0.93 -9.94
C SER A 210 -4.37 -0.21 -9.01
N THR A 211 -5.28 0.07 -8.09
CA THR A 211 -5.86 -0.93 -7.16
C THR A 211 -7.13 -1.59 -7.70
N GLY A 212 -7.62 -1.15 -8.85
CA GLY A 212 -8.83 -1.67 -9.48
C GLY A 212 -9.32 -0.76 -10.61
N PRO A 213 -10.29 -1.16 -11.42
CA PRO A 213 -10.79 -0.38 -12.54
C PRO A 213 -11.31 1.00 -12.11
N HIS A 214 -10.70 2.04 -12.64
CA HIS A 214 -11.11 3.43 -12.48
C HIS A 214 -10.54 4.30 -13.60
N ALA A 215 -11.04 5.50 -13.72
CA ALA A 215 -10.59 6.50 -14.66
C ALA A 215 -9.80 7.58 -13.91
N HIS A 216 -8.48 7.64 -14.09
CA HIS A 216 -7.65 8.73 -13.57
C HIS A 216 -7.55 9.85 -14.60
N PHE A 217 -7.93 11.07 -14.21
CA PHE A 217 -7.97 12.24 -15.06
C PHE A 217 -7.26 13.43 -14.45
N GLU A 218 -6.34 14.04 -15.21
CA GLU A 218 -5.63 15.25 -14.81
C GLU A 218 -5.90 16.39 -15.79
N VAL A 219 -5.89 17.61 -15.26
CA VAL A 219 -5.80 18.86 -16.05
C VAL A 219 -4.49 19.54 -15.68
N ARG A 220 -3.76 19.99 -16.68
CA ARG A 220 -2.47 20.65 -16.51
C ARG A 220 -2.47 22.01 -17.20
N ILE A 221 -1.89 23.01 -16.52
CA ILE A 221 -1.69 24.36 -17.03
C ILE A 221 -0.18 24.60 -17.06
N ASN A 222 0.36 24.85 -18.23
CA ASN A 222 1.81 24.97 -18.45
C ASN A 222 2.60 23.79 -17.85
N GLY A 223 2.04 22.57 -18.00
CA GLY A 223 2.62 21.33 -17.48
C GLY A 223 2.37 21.05 -15.99
N VAL A 224 1.87 22.02 -15.23
CA VAL A 224 1.58 21.86 -13.80
C VAL A 224 0.15 21.36 -13.59
N THR A 225 0.00 20.32 -12.77
CA THR A 225 -1.32 19.75 -12.45
C THR A 225 -2.16 20.72 -11.64
N THR A 226 -3.44 20.76 -11.91
CA THR A 226 -4.43 21.57 -11.19
C THR A 226 -5.66 20.74 -10.89
N ASN A 227 -6.49 21.18 -9.91
CA ASN A 227 -7.67 20.45 -9.53
C ASN A 227 -8.71 20.42 -10.68
N PRO A 228 -8.99 19.25 -11.29
CA PRO A 228 -9.91 19.16 -12.42
C PRO A 228 -11.32 19.66 -12.09
N ARG A 229 -11.79 19.50 -10.85
CA ARG A 229 -13.13 19.93 -10.43
C ARG A 229 -13.33 21.43 -10.54
N HIS A 230 -12.34 22.22 -10.16
CA HIS A 230 -12.46 23.68 -10.23
C HIS A 230 -12.68 24.17 -11.68
N ILE A 231 -12.11 23.45 -12.64
CA ILE A 231 -12.20 23.80 -14.05
C ILE A 231 -13.50 23.29 -14.68
N MET A 232 -13.96 22.09 -14.29
CA MET A 232 -15.11 21.44 -14.92
C MET A 232 -16.46 21.88 -14.35
N VAL A 233 -16.52 22.27 -13.07
CA VAL A 233 -17.77 22.59 -12.36
C VAL A 233 -18.14 24.07 -12.46
N SER A 234 -17.16 24.95 -12.73
CA SER A 234 -17.39 26.40 -12.72
C SER A 234 -18.38 26.87 -13.81
N GLY A 235 -18.63 26.06 -14.85
CA GLY A 235 -19.45 26.48 -16.02
C GLY A 235 -18.91 27.71 -16.74
N LYS A 236 -17.81 28.29 -16.24
CA LYS A 236 -17.17 29.46 -16.82
C LYS A 236 -16.20 29.03 -17.91
N PRO A 237 -15.97 29.89 -18.90
CA PRO A 237 -14.88 29.68 -19.87
C PRO A 237 -13.56 29.47 -19.14
N PHE A 238 -12.75 28.51 -19.58
CA PHE A 238 -11.50 28.12 -18.94
C PHE A 238 -10.56 29.31 -18.64
N LEU A 239 -10.42 30.23 -19.58
CA LEU A 239 -9.62 31.46 -19.40
C LEU A 239 -10.09 32.36 -18.25
N THR A 240 -11.38 32.33 -17.92
CA THR A 240 -11.92 33.07 -16.78
C THR A 240 -11.51 32.43 -15.47
N VAL A 241 -11.52 31.10 -15.41
CA VAL A 241 -11.11 30.35 -14.22
C VAL A 241 -9.61 30.56 -13.94
N ILE A 242 -8.76 30.53 -14.96
CA ILE A 242 -7.31 30.79 -14.80
C ILE A 242 -7.03 32.21 -14.29
N LYS A 243 -7.72 33.20 -14.80
CA LYS A 243 -7.54 34.58 -14.32
C LYS A 243 -7.92 34.72 -12.84
N GLU A 244 -9.04 34.08 -12.43
CA GLU A 244 -9.46 34.06 -11.03
C GLU A 244 -8.47 33.31 -10.12
N MET A 245 -7.74 32.28 -10.64
CA MET A 245 -6.72 31.54 -9.89
C MET A 245 -5.36 32.28 -9.83
N ALA A 246 -5.07 33.16 -10.77
CA ALA A 246 -3.83 33.96 -10.79
C ALA A 246 -3.90 35.18 -9.85
N ASP A 247 -5.09 35.54 -9.42
CA ASP A 247 -5.36 36.66 -8.50
C ASP A 247 -5.40 36.23 -7.01
N TRP A 248 -5.06 34.94 -6.72
CA TRP A 248 -4.87 34.37 -5.37
C TRP A 248 -3.38 34.16 -5.09
#